data_20394d6911198258293c2640ee0dfa8f
#
_entry.id   20394d6911198258293c2640ee0dfa8f
#
_cell.length_a   1.000
_cell.length_b   1.000
_cell.length_c   1.000
_cell.angle_alpha   90.00
_cell.angle_beta   90.00
_cell.angle_gamma   90.00
#
_symmetry.space_group_name_H-M   'P 1'
#
loop_
_entity.id
_entity.type
_entity.pdbx_description
1 polymer ?
#
loop_
_entity_poly.entity_id
_entity_poly.type
_entity_poly.pdbx_seq_one_letter_code
_entity_poly.pdbx_strand_id
1 'polypeptide(L)'
;ETPLVIISNKEKTTTVDAINQDNTVVGRLMARHLLDLGHTDVAFITPPLTRRQWQRSKRVEGFVREFEKEGKKDHVLIKAADESNDRKIPRMDSEYAMGYELTMELLQEGQKFTAIAGQNDMMAIGAIDALHEMRIHVPKDVSVIGCDNIFYSGIRRISLTTIDHFVALK
;
A
#
# COMPACT_ATOMS: atom_id res chain seq x y z
N GLU A 1 -33.35 -9.31 20.73
CA GLU A 1 -32.12 -8.60 20.34
C GLU A 1 -31.60 -9.21 19.04
N THR A 2 -31.29 -8.40 18.06
CA THR A 2 -30.72 -8.86 16.78
C THR A 2 -29.21 -8.98 16.95
N PRO A 3 -28.59 -10.16 16.67
CA PRO A 3 -27.14 -10.28 16.70
C PRO A 3 -26.53 -9.39 15.63
N LEU A 4 -25.48 -8.64 15.98
CA LEU A 4 -24.77 -7.72 15.10
C LEU A 4 -23.28 -8.05 15.08
N VAL A 5 -22.70 -8.20 13.89
CA VAL A 5 -21.25 -8.34 13.68
C VAL A 5 -20.79 -7.24 12.74
N ILE A 6 -19.74 -6.54 13.09
CA ILE A 6 -19.14 -5.50 12.26
C ILE A 6 -17.93 -6.09 11.53
N ILE A 7 -17.85 -5.87 10.22
CA ILE A 7 -16.70 -6.27 9.41
C ILE A 7 -15.92 -5.02 9.00
N SER A 8 -14.60 -5.08 9.10
CA SER A 8 -13.69 -3.97 8.75
C SER A 8 -13.92 -2.70 9.58
N ASN A 9 -14.09 -2.85 10.87
CA ASN A 9 -14.26 -1.71 11.77
C ASN A 9 -12.95 -0.92 11.93
N LYS A 10 -13.08 0.39 11.85
CA LYS A 10 -11.96 1.33 12.04
C LYS A 10 -11.64 1.57 13.52
N GLU A 11 -12.55 1.23 14.43
CA GLU A 11 -12.42 1.47 15.87
C GLU A 11 -12.59 0.16 16.67
N LYS A 12 -11.86 0.04 17.78
CA LYS A 12 -12.14 -1.03 18.75
C LYS A 12 -13.47 -0.73 19.41
N THR A 13 -14.52 -1.47 19.05
CA THR A 13 -15.75 -1.47 19.81
C THR A 13 -15.68 -2.55 20.89
N THR A 14 -16.15 -2.25 22.08
CA THR A 14 -16.23 -3.20 23.19
C THR A 14 -17.62 -3.82 23.33
N THR A 15 -18.59 -3.37 22.52
CA THR A 15 -20.03 -3.70 22.69
C THR A 15 -20.58 -4.58 21.55
N VAL A 16 -19.84 -4.75 20.47
CA VAL A 16 -20.29 -5.52 19.30
C VAL A 16 -19.13 -6.35 18.79
N ASP A 17 -19.39 -7.58 18.38
CA ASP A 17 -18.40 -8.44 17.74
C ASP A 17 -17.91 -7.83 16.43
N ALA A 18 -16.60 -7.83 16.24
CA ALA A 18 -15.97 -7.24 15.05
C ALA A 18 -14.93 -8.18 14.44
N ILE A 19 -15.01 -8.35 13.14
CA ILE A 19 -13.98 -9.04 12.35
C ILE A 19 -13.12 -7.96 11.68
N ASN A 20 -11.88 -7.86 12.10
CA ASN A 20 -10.92 -6.89 11.58
C ASN A 20 -9.76 -7.58 10.88
N GLN A 21 -9.22 -6.89 9.88
CA GLN A 21 -7.98 -7.25 9.24
C GLN A 21 -6.81 -6.77 10.10
N ASP A 22 -5.80 -7.63 10.28
CA ASP A 22 -4.55 -7.20 10.91
C ASP A 22 -3.62 -6.52 9.88
N ASN A 23 -3.72 -5.21 9.82
CA ASN A 23 -2.91 -4.40 8.91
C ASN A 23 -1.40 -4.45 9.22
N THR A 24 -1.01 -4.76 10.45
CA THR A 24 0.40 -4.97 10.79
C THR A 24 0.94 -6.23 10.12
N VAL A 25 0.15 -7.30 10.14
CA VAL A 25 0.48 -8.57 9.43
C VAL A 25 0.53 -8.34 7.93
N VAL A 26 -0.42 -7.60 7.36
CA VAL A 26 -0.43 -7.26 5.93
C VAL A 26 0.86 -6.54 5.53
N GLY A 27 1.21 -5.47 6.23
CA GLY A 27 2.46 -4.72 5.96
C GLY A 27 3.70 -5.62 6.07
N ARG A 28 3.74 -6.49 7.08
CA ARG A 28 4.81 -7.48 7.24
C ARG A 28 4.91 -8.43 6.04
N LEU A 29 3.78 -8.95 5.55
CA LEU A 29 3.76 -9.85 4.40
C LEU A 29 4.26 -9.18 3.12
N MET A 30 3.85 -7.93 2.87
CA MET A 30 4.36 -7.13 1.74
C MET A 30 5.88 -6.97 1.83
N ALA A 31 6.39 -6.57 3.01
CA ALA A 31 7.82 -6.39 3.24
C ALA A 31 8.60 -7.69 3.07
N ARG A 32 8.10 -8.80 3.67
CA ARG A 32 8.75 -10.11 3.57
C ARG A 32 8.88 -10.56 2.13
N HIS A 33 7.81 -10.41 1.34
CA HIS A 33 7.84 -10.75 -0.09
C HIS A 33 8.93 -9.97 -0.85
N LEU A 34 9.05 -8.66 -0.63
CA LEU A 34 10.10 -7.86 -1.28
C LEU A 34 11.50 -8.25 -0.82
N LEU A 35 11.69 -8.49 0.48
CA LEU A 35 12.96 -8.95 1.05
C LEU A 35 13.38 -10.32 0.49
N ASP A 36 12.44 -11.27 0.37
CA ASP A 36 12.69 -12.61 -0.18
C ASP A 36 13.07 -12.57 -1.67
N LEU A 37 12.64 -11.54 -2.40
CA LEU A 37 13.06 -11.25 -3.78
C LEU A 37 14.38 -10.45 -3.85
N GLY A 38 14.98 -10.08 -2.72
CA GLY A 38 16.26 -9.38 -2.65
C GLY A 38 16.17 -7.86 -2.70
N HIS A 39 14.96 -7.29 -2.65
CA HIS A 39 14.81 -5.83 -2.59
C HIS A 39 15.23 -5.29 -1.21
N THR A 40 16.13 -4.30 -1.21
CA THR A 40 16.59 -3.62 0.01
C THR A 40 16.16 -2.18 0.07
N ASP A 41 16.27 -1.46 -1.03
CA ASP A 41 15.89 -0.06 -1.16
C ASP A 41 14.49 0.01 -1.74
N VAL A 42 13.52 0.41 -0.93
CA VAL A 42 12.11 0.36 -1.28
C VAL A 42 11.37 1.64 -0.90
N ALA A 43 10.33 1.97 -1.66
CA ALA A 43 9.41 3.05 -1.31
C ALA A 43 8.06 2.46 -0.89
N PHE A 44 7.43 3.03 0.13
CA PHE A 44 6.05 2.77 0.50
C PHE A 44 5.24 4.04 0.29
N ILE A 45 4.27 4.01 -0.64
CA ILE A 45 3.38 5.13 -0.93
C ILE A 45 2.03 4.94 -0.26
N THR A 46 1.51 5.99 0.36
CA THR A 46 0.30 5.92 1.19
C THR A 46 -0.51 7.22 1.14
N PRO A 47 -1.85 7.16 1.27
CA PRO A 47 -2.64 8.34 1.58
C PRO A 47 -2.18 8.98 2.90
N PRO A 48 -2.70 10.16 3.28
CA PRO A 48 -2.30 10.82 4.52
C PRO A 48 -2.42 9.91 5.74
N LEU A 49 -1.38 9.89 6.58
CA LEU A 49 -1.33 9.10 7.81
C LEU A 49 -1.93 9.89 8.99
N THR A 50 -3.25 10.01 9.01
CA THR A 50 -3.97 10.74 10.06
C THR A 50 -4.38 9.83 11.21
N ARG A 51 -4.66 10.43 12.40
CA ARG A 51 -5.19 9.67 13.55
C ARG A 51 -6.52 8.95 13.24
N ARG A 52 -7.35 9.49 12.34
CA ARG A 52 -8.62 8.88 11.93
C ARG A 52 -8.43 7.64 11.05
N GLN A 53 -7.23 7.44 10.51
CA GLN A 53 -6.93 6.35 9.58
C GLN A 53 -5.79 5.48 10.12
N TRP A 54 -5.78 5.24 11.43
CA TRP A 54 -4.75 4.48 12.14
C TRP A 54 -4.49 3.09 11.53
N GLN A 55 -5.46 2.48 10.86
CA GLN A 55 -5.28 1.19 10.18
C GLN A 55 -4.24 1.28 9.04
N ARG A 56 -4.19 2.41 8.32
CA ARG A 56 -3.16 2.65 7.31
C ARG A 56 -1.78 2.75 7.94
N SER A 57 -1.67 3.46 9.06
CA SER A 57 -0.42 3.57 9.82
C SER A 57 0.07 2.20 10.31
N LYS A 58 -0.84 1.29 10.70
CA LYS A 58 -0.49 -0.07 11.11
C LYS A 58 0.11 -0.90 9.97
N ARG A 59 -0.34 -0.72 8.73
CA ARG A 59 0.26 -1.38 7.58
C ARG A 59 1.68 -0.88 7.34
N VAL A 60 1.88 0.43 7.34
CA VAL A 60 3.20 1.05 7.24
C VAL A 60 4.12 0.59 8.37
N GLU A 61 3.63 0.59 9.62
CA GLU A 61 4.38 0.12 10.79
C GLU A 61 4.85 -1.34 10.64
N GLY A 62 3.95 -2.22 10.21
CA GLY A 62 4.27 -3.64 9.95
C GLY A 62 5.33 -3.81 8.86
N PHE A 63 5.22 -3.01 7.79
CA PHE A 63 6.17 -3.01 6.69
C PHE A 63 7.57 -2.58 7.14
N VAL A 64 7.67 -1.42 7.79
CA VAL A 64 8.94 -0.88 8.29
C VAL A 64 9.61 -1.81 9.30
N ARG A 65 8.82 -2.36 10.26
CA ARG A 65 9.35 -3.29 11.27
C ARG A 65 9.98 -4.54 10.67
N GLU A 66 9.46 -5.03 9.55
CA GLU A 66 10.04 -6.21 8.91
C GLU A 66 11.41 -5.90 8.29
N PHE A 67 11.57 -4.73 7.63
CA PHE A 67 12.87 -4.25 7.17
C PHE A 67 13.82 -3.94 8.33
N GLU A 68 13.32 -3.42 9.45
CA GLU A 68 14.11 -3.14 10.66
C GLU A 68 14.72 -4.41 11.25
N LYS A 69 14.01 -5.54 11.25
CA LYS A 69 14.54 -6.85 11.70
C LYS A 69 15.74 -7.32 10.88
N GLU A 70 15.80 -6.95 9.62
CA GLU A 70 16.90 -7.24 8.70
C GLU A 70 17.99 -6.15 8.72
N GLY A 71 17.91 -5.18 9.65
CA GLY A 71 18.85 -4.06 9.73
C GLY A 71 18.75 -3.06 8.57
N LYS A 72 17.62 -3.03 7.86
CA LYS A 72 17.43 -2.25 6.62
C LYS A 72 16.37 -1.15 6.74
N LYS A 73 16.08 -0.70 7.97
CA LYS A 73 15.05 0.33 8.21
C LYS A 73 15.30 1.62 7.43
N ASP A 74 16.54 2.06 7.38
CA ASP A 74 16.95 3.32 6.73
C ASP A 74 16.85 3.26 5.19
N HIS A 75 16.61 2.08 4.64
CA HIS A 75 16.39 1.84 3.21
C HIS A 75 14.91 1.84 2.81
N VAL A 76 14.01 2.17 3.74
CA VAL A 76 12.57 2.27 3.49
C VAL A 76 12.16 3.73 3.42
N LEU A 77 11.80 4.20 2.23
CA LEU A 77 11.24 5.53 2.00
C LEU A 77 9.73 5.48 2.22
N ILE A 78 9.21 6.29 3.13
CA ILE A 78 7.75 6.46 3.29
C ILE A 78 7.34 7.77 2.65
N LYS A 79 6.51 7.68 1.60
CA LYS A 79 5.94 8.85 0.93
C LYS A 79 4.44 8.86 1.17
N ALA A 80 3.98 9.76 2.02
CA ALA A 80 2.57 9.96 2.31
C ALA A 80 2.04 11.18 1.56
N ALA A 81 0.81 11.11 1.05
CA ALA A 81 0.14 12.27 0.49
C ALA A 81 -0.11 13.34 1.56
N ASP A 82 -0.19 14.60 1.15
CA ASP A 82 -0.56 15.70 2.02
C ASP A 82 -2.05 15.65 2.38
N GLU A 83 -2.42 15.98 3.61
CA GLU A 83 -3.82 16.03 4.06
C GLU A 83 -4.69 16.99 3.21
N SER A 84 -4.09 18.03 2.62
CA SER A 84 -4.79 18.95 1.73
C SER A 84 -5.24 18.30 0.41
N ASN A 85 -4.57 17.24 -0.03
CA ASN A 85 -4.89 16.52 -1.25
C ASN A 85 -6.07 15.56 -1.09
N ASP A 86 -6.36 15.06 0.12
CA ASP A 86 -7.48 14.16 0.41
C ASP A 86 -8.87 14.80 0.10
N ARG A 87 -8.93 16.14 -0.07
CA ARG A 87 -10.15 16.91 -0.32
C ARG A 87 -10.37 17.32 -1.77
N LYS A 88 -9.37 17.20 -2.64
CA LYS A 88 -9.38 17.80 -3.99
C LYS A 88 -9.78 16.84 -5.10
N ILE A 89 -9.73 15.55 -4.89
CA ILE A 89 -9.97 14.53 -5.91
C ILE A 89 -11.28 13.80 -5.61
N PRO A 90 -12.19 13.61 -6.60
CA PRO A 90 -13.38 12.80 -6.43
C PRO A 90 -13.03 11.37 -5.98
N ARG A 91 -13.79 10.84 -5.05
CA ARG A 91 -13.49 9.67 -4.23
C ARG A 91 -13.17 8.35 -4.97
N MET A 92 -13.59 8.19 -6.23
CA MET A 92 -13.36 6.94 -7.00
C MET A 92 -11.97 6.84 -7.64
N ASP A 93 -11.33 7.99 -7.93
CA ASP A 93 -10.02 8.01 -8.61
C ASP A 93 -8.89 8.49 -7.68
N SER A 94 -9.22 8.87 -6.42
CA SER A 94 -8.28 9.56 -5.53
C SER A 94 -7.04 8.73 -5.20
N GLU A 95 -7.19 7.43 -4.93
CA GLU A 95 -6.07 6.57 -4.53
C GLU A 95 -5.17 6.24 -5.72
N TYR A 96 -5.74 6.03 -6.91
CA TYR A 96 -4.97 5.88 -8.14
C TYR A 96 -4.16 7.15 -8.45
N ALA A 97 -4.80 8.32 -8.44
CA ALA A 97 -4.13 9.59 -8.70
C ALA A 97 -3.03 9.88 -7.67
N MET A 98 -3.30 9.64 -6.38
CA MET A 98 -2.27 9.76 -5.34
C MET A 98 -1.09 8.81 -5.59
N GLY A 99 -1.34 7.56 -5.98
CA GLY A 99 -0.28 6.61 -6.30
C GLY A 99 0.61 7.09 -7.44
N TYR A 100 0.00 7.63 -8.49
CA TYR A 100 0.69 8.23 -9.62
C TYR A 100 1.51 9.46 -9.19
N GLU A 101 0.88 10.44 -8.52
CA GLU A 101 1.52 11.70 -8.11
C GLU A 101 2.70 11.46 -7.16
N LEU A 102 2.51 10.64 -6.11
CA LEU A 102 3.58 10.34 -5.15
C LEU A 102 4.77 9.62 -5.81
N THR A 103 4.50 8.76 -6.80
CA THR A 103 5.58 8.10 -7.55
C THR A 103 6.33 9.09 -8.43
N MET A 104 5.62 9.98 -9.12
CA MET A 104 6.25 11.06 -9.90
C MET A 104 7.10 11.98 -9.03
N GLU A 105 6.63 12.34 -7.83
CA GLU A 105 7.41 13.12 -6.86
C GLU A 105 8.70 12.40 -6.45
N LEU A 106 8.62 11.10 -6.09
CA LEU A 106 9.80 10.31 -5.73
C LEU A 106 10.85 10.28 -6.85
N LEU A 107 10.40 10.14 -8.10
CA LEU A 107 11.28 10.13 -9.27
C LEU A 107 11.90 11.50 -9.53
N GLN A 108 11.13 12.58 -9.41
CA GLN A 108 11.61 13.96 -9.56
C GLN A 108 12.59 14.37 -8.46
N GLU A 109 12.40 13.88 -7.24
CA GLU A 109 13.32 14.05 -6.11
C GLU A 109 14.62 13.25 -6.27
N GLY A 110 14.73 12.42 -7.31
CA GLY A 110 15.90 11.58 -7.57
C GLY A 110 16.09 10.45 -6.56
N GLN A 111 15.00 10.05 -5.89
CA GLN A 111 15.03 8.95 -4.93
C GLN A 111 15.36 7.63 -5.62
N LYS A 112 16.16 6.79 -4.96
CA LYS A 112 16.56 5.48 -5.47
C LYS A 112 15.82 4.38 -4.74
N PHE A 113 15.14 3.54 -5.49
CA PHE A 113 14.44 2.35 -4.97
C PHE A 113 14.37 1.30 -6.07
N THR A 114 14.26 0.05 -5.68
CA THR A 114 14.11 -1.10 -6.60
C THR A 114 12.70 -1.69 -6.53
N ALA A 115 11.90 -1.26 -5.55
CA ALA A 115 10.50 -1.66 -5.45
C ALA A 115 9.65 -0.55 -4.83
N ILE A 116 8.35 -0.53 -5.21
CA ILE A 116 7.31 0.31 -4.61
C ILE A 116 6.23 -0.59 -4.00
N ALA A 117 5.88 -0.30 -2.75
CA ALA A 117 4.71 -0.84 -2.08
C ALA A 117 3.60 0.22 -2.03
N GLY A 118 2.48 -0.04 -2.68
CA GLY A 118 1.29 0.80 -2.58
C GLY A 118 0.47 0.42 -1.34
N GLN A 119 -0.10 1.40 -0.65
CA GLN A 119 -1.00 1.16 0.48
C GLN A 119 -2.14 0.20 0.10
N ASN A 120 -2.60 0.28 -1.14
CA ASN A 120 -3.56 -0.64 -1.75
C ASN A 120 -3.29 -0.80 -3.26
N ASP A 121 -4.09 -1.60 -3.94
CA ASP A 121 -3.92 -1.91 -5.35
C ASP A 121 -4.13 -0.68 -6.25
N MET A 122 -5.08 0.21 -5.93
CA MET A 122 -5.30 1.41 -6.74
C MET A 122 -4.08 2.33 -6.73
N MET A 123 -3.46 2.52 -5.57
CA MET A 123 -2.19 3.27 -5.49
C MET A 123 -1.06 2.56 -6.23
N ALA A 124 -0.96 1.24 -6.11
CA ALA A 124 0.05 0.46 -6.83
C ALA A 124 -0.13 0.56 -8.36
N ILE A 125 -1.37 0.55 -8.86
CA ILE A 125 -1.68 0.72 -10.28
C ILE A 125 -1.28 2.14 -10.75
N GLY A 126 -1.60 3.17 -9.96
CA GLY A 126 -1.14 4.54 -10.25
C GLY A 126 0.38 4.66 -10.31
N ALA A 127 1.09 3.96 -9.41
CA ALA A 127 2.55 3.90 -9.45
C ALA A 127 3.08 3.23 -10.72
N ILE A 128 2.46 2.13 -11.17
CA ILE A 128 2.82 1.47 -12.42
C ILE A 128 2.71 2.43 -13.60
N ASP A 129 1.63 3.20 -13.68
CA ASP A 129 1.43 4.14 -14.79
C ASP A 129 2.45 5.28 -14.76
N ALA A 130 2.78 5.83 -13.58
CA ALA A 130 3.84 6.82 -13.42
C ALA A 130 5.21 6.29 -13.88
N LEU A 131 5.56 5.06 -13.48
CA LEU A 131 6.79 4.40 -13.91
C LEU A 131 6.83 4.21 -15.43
N HIS A 132 5.73 3.75 -16.05
CA HIS A 132 5.63 3.56 -17.50
C HIS A 132 5.77 4.88 -18.25
N GLU A 133 5.18 5.98 -17.77
CA GLU A 133 5.34 7.31 -18.38
C GLU A 133 6.80 7.75 -18.39
N MET A 134 7.54 7.44 -17.33
CA MET A 134 8.97 7.70 -17.21
C MET A 134 9.85 6.65 -17.91
N ARG A 135 9.23 5.70 -18.66
CA ARG A 135 9.89 4.59 -19.37
C ARG A 135 10.67 3.64 -18.46
N ILE A 136 10.24 3.52 -17.23
CA ILE A 136 10.76 2.56 -16.24
C ILE A 136 9.92 1.29 -16.34
N HIS A 137 10.55 0.14 -16.58
CA HIS A 137 9.84 -1.11 -16.80
C HIS A 137 9.50 -1.80 -15.48
N VAL A 138 8.24 -2.18 -15.34
CA VAL A 138 7.76 -3.02 -14.22
C VAL A 138 7.59 -4.45 -14.74
N PRO A 139 8.15 -5.47 -14.07
CA PRO A 139 8.96 -5.43 -12.86
C PRO A 139 10.48 -5.34 -13.11
N LYS A 140 10.95 -5.17 -14.35
CA LYS A 140 12.37 -5.31 -14.72
C LYS A 140 13.29 -4.30 -14.02
N ASP A 141 12.88 -3.03 -13.99
CA ASP A 141 13.65 -1.94 -13.39
C ASP A 141 13.18 -1.63 -11.97
N VAL A 142 11.85 -1.67 -11.74
CA VAL A 142 11.21 -1.46 -10.44
C VAL A 142 10.07 -2.45 -10.27
N SER A 143 10.06 -3.19 -9.17
CA SER A 143 8.94 -4.05 -8.78
C SER A 143 7.84 -3.26 -8.08
N VAL A 144 6.57 -3.68 -8.24
CA VAL A 144 5.43 -3.04 -7.56
C VAL A 144 4.58 -4.09 -6.86
N ILE A 145 4.20 -3.82 -5.61
CA ILE A 145 3.28 -4.64 -4.84
C ILE A 145 2.13 -3.79 -4.28
N GLY A 146 0.93 -4.34 -4.34
CA GLY A 146 -0.28 -3.75 -3.79
C GLY A 146 -0.89 -4.56 -2.65
N CYS A 147 -2.13 -4.24 -2.33
CA CYS A 147 -2.95 -4.92 -1.35
C CYS A 147 -4.42 -4.71 -1.71
N ASP A 148 -5.23 -5.71 -1.54
CA ASP A 148 -6.68 -5.88 -1.62
C ASP A 148 -7.12 -6.90 -2.67
N ASN A 149 -6.28 -7.28 -3.64
CA ASN A 149 -6.57 -8.19 -4.75
C ASN A 149 -7.87 -7.81 -5.48
N ILE A 150 -7.96 -6.55 -5.91
CA ILE A 150 -9.13 -6.06 -6.66
C ILE A 150 -9.14 -6.63 -8.09
N PHE A 151 -10.29 -6.57 -8.76
CA PHE A 151 -10.44 -7.08 -10.14
C PHE A 151 -9.36 -6.56 -11.11
N TYR A 152 -8.99 -5.27 -11.00
CA TYR A 152 -8.00 -4.65 -11.88
C TYR A 152 -6.59 -5.23 -11.73
N SER A 153 -6.22 -5.70 -10.54
CA SER A 153 -4.91 -6.31 -10.25
C SER A 153 -4.64 -7.55 -11.10
N GLY A 154 -5.71 -8.32 -11.41
CA GLY A 154 -5.64 -9.52 -12.24
C GLY A 154 -5.65 -9.28 -13.75
N ILE A 155 -5.84 -8.04 -14.21
CA ILE A 155 -5.82 -7.73 -15.65
C ILE A 155 -4.41 -8.03 -16.21
N ARG A 156 -4.34 -8.80 -17.31
CA ARG A 156 -3.09 -9.31 -17.88
C ARG A 156 -2.00 -8.24 -18.10
N ARG A 157 -2.37 -7.01 -18.45
CA ARG A 157 -1.43 -5.90 -18.67
C ARG A 157 -0.92 -5.28 -17.38
N ILE A 158 -1.64 -5.46 -16.27
CA ILE A 158 -1.28 -4.96 -14.94
C ILE A 158 -0.55 -6.06 -14.19
N SER A 159 -1.17 -7.25 -14.05
CA SER A 159 -0.60 -8.44 -13.41
C SER A 159 0.12 -8.12 -12.09
N LEU A 160 -0.59 -7.39 -11.22
CA LEU A 160 -0.04 -6.86 -9.97
C LEU A 160 0.14 -7.96 -8.92
N THR A 161 1.31 -8.02 -8.32
CA THR A 161 1.51 -8.75 -7.07
C THR A 161 0.76 -8.03 -5.94
N THR A 162 -0.10 -8.74 -5.23
CA THR A 162 -0.97 -8.13 -4.20
C THR A 162 -1.25 -9.08 -3.04
N ILE A 163 -1.57 -8.51 -1.88
CA ILE A 163 -2.07 -9.27 -0.73
C ILE A 163 -3.58 -9.46 -0.87
N ASP A 164 -4.03 -10.72 -0.86
CA ASP A 164 -5.45 -11.06 -0.85
C ASP A 164 -5.99 -11.11 0.58
N HIS A 165 -7.08 -10.44 0.82
CA HIS A 165 -7.78 -10.46 2.09
C HIS A 165 -8.83 -11.55 2.20
N PHE A 166 -8.99 -12.36 1.15
CA PHE A 166 -9.99 -13.44 1.07
C PHE A 166 -11.40 -12.98 1.45
N VAL A 167 -11.81 -11.80 0.99
CA VAL A 167 -13.12 -11.21 1.33
C VAL A 167 -14.27 -12.13 0.95
N ALA A 168 -14.12 -12.89 -0.13
CA ALA A 168 -15.12 -13.85 -0.59
C ALA A 168 -15.26 -15.10 0.32
N LEU A 169 -14.30 -15.32 1.25
CA LEU A 169 -14.30 -16.47 2.17
C LEU A 169 -14.73 -16.08 3.59
N LYS A 170 -15.08 -14.81 3.83
CA LYS A 170 -15.54 -14.28 5.11
C LYS A 170 -17.06 -14.15 5.11
#